data_f1c0909f3b768a04f1a6c55a08dad135
#
_entry.id   f1c0909f3b768a04f1a6c55a08dad135
#
_cell.length_a   1.000
_cell.length_b   1.000
_cell.length_c   1.000
_cell.angle_alpha   90.00
_cell.angle_beta   90.00
_cell.angle_gamma   90.00
#
_symmetry.space_group_name_H-M   'P 1'
#
loop_
_entity.id
_entity.type
_entity.pdbx_description
1 polymer ?
#
loop_
_entity_poly.entity_id
_entity_poly.type
_entity_poly.pdbx_seq_one_letter_code
_entity_poly.pdbx_strand_id
1 'polypeptide(L)'
;VSEIVWEDAIPGETVFKELNDIIRWGAANDPRSLQKAVGPSGIGHPCDRHLTMAIMEEPKLNIQQDPLPSLTGKALHLLFLGADEFKGIVEKWNEHIGYERFITERRVNPRLGFGGSCDIYDTKTKGVIDLKNPGWPALRKYKEADHPGVQYEVQLQEYALGYEEAGYEVRYVAIWALPRGGLLKDAWWWGAPYSPEIAHAANLRYDELALVADELDLEHHPERYRLIPATPYFCDHCDYRVDEPVAGAHCLGEEKTDD
;
A
#
# COMPACT_ATOMS: atom_id res chain seq x y z
N VAL A 1 57.25 5.41 -12.18
CA VAL A 1 55.87 5.13 -11.78
C VAL A 1 55.75 5.60 -10.34
N SER A 2 55.19 6.79 -10.08
CA SER A 2 54.97 7.29 -8.74
C SER A 2 53.88 6.42 -8.09
N GLU A 3 54.23 5.75 -7.01
CA GLU A 3 53.22 5.13 -6.13
C GLU A 3 52.30 6.23 -5.63
N ILE A 4 50.98 6.11 -5.92
CA ILE A 4 49.96 6.91 -5.29
C ILE A 4 49.82 6.36 -3.89
N VAL A 5 50.46 6.99 -2.93
CA VAL A 5 50.21 6.70 -1.50
C VAL A 5 48.87 7.34 -1.15
N TRP A 6 47.87 6.54 -0.93
CA TRP A 6 46.60 6.98 -0.34
C TRP A 6 46.86 7.23 1.15
N GLU A 7 47.20 8.47 1.52
CA GLU A 7 47.48 8.85 2.91
C GLU A 7 46.22 8.78 3.81
N ASP A 8 45.05 8.77 3.21
CA ASP A 8 43.77 8.61 3.96
C ASP A 8 43.06 7.35 3.49
N ALA A 9 42.77 6.46 4.40
CA ALA A 9 41.90 5.33 4.14
C ALA A 9 40.57 5.84 3.58
N ILE A 10 40.08 5.29 2.46
CA ILE A 10 38.79 5.65 1.89
C ILE A 10 37.74 5.46 3.01
N PRO A 11 37.01 6.51 3.42
CA PRO A 11 36.08 6.46 4.54
C PRO A 11 34.79 5.69 4.17
N GLY A 12 34.97 4.51 3.54
CA GLY A 12 33.89 3.77 2.90
C GLY A 12 32.76 3.40 3.84
N GLU A 13 33.08 2.98 5.04
CA GLU A 13 32.07 2.58 6.04
C GLU A 13 31.26 3.79 6.53
N THR A 14 31.89 4.92 6.77
CA THR A 14 31.22 6.17 7.19
C THR A 14 30.31 6.71 6.11
N VAL A 15 30.82 6.78 4.86
CA VAL A 15 30.02 7.24 3.70
C VAL A 15 28.87 6.30 3.42
N PHE A 16 29.09 5.00 3.47
CA PHE A 16 28.04 3.99 3.29
C PHE A 16 26.91 4.17 4.31
N LYS A 17 27.24 4.35 5.59
CA LYS A 17 26.26 4.61 6.63
C LYS A 17 25.47 5.88 6.36
N GLU A 18 26.15 6.98 6.04
CA GLU A 18 25.50 8.26 5.75
C GLU A 18 24.54 8.16 4.56
N LEU A 19 24.92 7.49 3.48
CA LEU A 19 24.05 7.28 2.32
C LEU A 19 22.80 6.47 2.68
N ASN A 20 22.92 5.45 3.53
CA ASN A 20 21.77 4.71 4.01
C ASN A 20 20.89 5.58 4.93
N ASP A 21 21.46 6.44 5.76
CA ASP A 21 20.73 7.36 6.62
C ASP A 21 19.98 8.42 5.80
N ILE A 22 20.54 8.92 4.71
CA ILE A 22 19.87 9.80 3.73
C ILE A 22 18.62 9.12 3.15
N ILE A 23 18.73 7.85 2.75
CA ILE A 23 17.59 7.09 2.23
C ILE A 23 16.48 6.96 3.29
N ARG A 24 16.84 6.60 4.52
CA ARG A 24 15.88 6.49 5.62
C ARG A 24 15.22 7.82 5.94
N TRP A 25 16.01 8.89 6.01
CA TRP A 25 15.50 10.24 6.24
C TRP A 25 14.53 10.68 5.14
N GLY A 26 14.88 10.49 3.88
CA GLY A 26 14.01 10.81 2.73
C GLY A 26 12.69 10.05 2.79
N ALA A 27 12.73 8.76 3.11
CA ALA A 27 11.53 7.93 3.23
C ALA A 27 10.62 8.35 4.41
N ALA A 28 11.23 8.72 5.55
CA ALA A 28 10.49 9.17 6.74
C ALA A 28 9.82 10.53 6.55
N ASN A 29 10.38 11.39 5.68
CA ASN A 29 9.85 12.73 5.39
C ASN A 29 8.99 12.78 4.12
N ASP A 30 8.72 11.64 3.48
CA ASP A 30 7.85 11.57 2.32
C ASP A 30 6.39 11.87 2.73
N PRO A 31 5.67 12.78 2.05
CA PRO A 31 4.30 13.16 2.42
C PRO A 31 3.33 11.98 2.51
N ARG A 32 3.51 10.95 1.66
CA ARG A 32 2.68 9.73 1.68
C ARG A 32 2.95 8.89 2.93
N SER A 33 4.17 8.90 3.46
CA SER A 33 4.51 8.22 4.72
C SER A 33 3.88 8.91 5.93
N LEU A 34 3.56 10.19 5.81
CA LEU A 34 2.91 11.00 6.86
C LEU A 34 1.38 10.93 6.80
N GLN A 35 0.80 10.27 5.79
CA GLN A 35 -0.65 10.11 5.70
C GLN A 35 -1.15 9.22 6.84
N LYS A 36 -2.10 9.76 7.62
CA LYS A 36 -2.74 9.05 8.74
C LYS A 36 -4.07 8.42 8.33
N ALA A 37 -4.89 9.15 7.56
CA ALA A 37 -6.21 8.69 7.20
C ALA A 37 -6.18 7.40 6.37
N VAL A 38 -7.10 6.48 6.67
CA VAL A 38 -7.33 5.27 5.88
C VAL A 38 -7.82 5.65 4.48
N GLY A 39 -7.28 5.01 3.46
CA GLY A 39 -7.71 5.15 2.07
C GLY A 39 -8.01 3.79 1.46
N PRO A 40 -8.33 3.74 0.14
CA PRO A 40 -8.63 2.48 -0.55
C PRO A 40 -7.60 1.37 -0.35
N SER A 41 -6.32 1.72 -0.21
CA SER A 41 -5.25 0.74 0.02
C SER A 41 -5.22 0.16 1.44
N GLY A 42 -5.86 0.82 2.41
CA GLY A 42 -5.86 0.40 3.82
C GLY A 42 -7.14 -0.29 4.28
N ILE A 43 -8.28 0.08 3.70
CA ILE A 43 -9.60 -0.39 4.16
C ILE A 43 -9.78 -1.91 4.08
N GLY A 44 -9.11 -2.56 3.12
CA GLY A 44 -9.12 -4.01 2.94
C GLY A 44 -8.24 -4.80 3.91
N HIS A 45 -7.59 -4.15 4.89
CA HIS A 45 -6.74 -4.85 5.85
C HIS A 45 -7.55 -5.86 6.67
N PRO A 46 -7.17 -7.16 6.70
CA PRO A 46 -8.03 -8.20 7.27
C PRO A 46 -8.11 -8.20 8.80
N CYS A 47 -7.19 -7.54 9.50
CA CYS A 47 -7.19 -7.44 10.96
C CYS A 47 -8.03 -6.24 11.43
N ASP A 48 -9.13 -6.48 12.15
CA ASP A 48 -10.03 -5.44 12.66
C ASP A 48 -9.31 -4.50 13.64
N ARG A 49 -8.48 -5.03 14.53
CA ARG A 49 -7.71 -4.21 15.47
C ARG A 49 -6.77 -3.25 14.74
N HIS A 50 -6.05 -3.72 13.71
CA HIS A 50 -5.19 -2.85 12.88
C HIS A 50 -6.03 -1.76 12.19
N LEU A 51 -7.14 -2.15 11.56
CA LEU A 51 -7.99 -1.20 10.85
C LEU A 51 -8.59 -0.17 11.79
N THR A 52 -9.03 -0.57 12.99
CA THR A 52 -9.56 0.37 13.99
C THR A 52 -8.49 1.35 14.48
N MET A 53 -7.25 0.88 14.74
CA MET A 53 -6.14 1.79 15.08
C MET A 53 -5.85 2.78 13.95
N ALA A 54 -5.95 2.34 12.69
CA ALA A 54 -5.77 3.22 11.55
C ALA A 54 -6.93 4.23 11.39
N ILE A 55 -8.17 3.84 11.66
CA ILE A 55 -9.37 4.71 11.69
C ILE A 55 -9.22 5.79 12.75
N MET A 56 -8.71 5.45 13.92
CA MET A 56 -8.46 6.36 15.05
C MET A 56 -7.18 7.20 14.87
N GLU A 57 -6.48 7.03 13.75
CA GLU A 57 -5.22 7.73 13.44
C GLU A 57 -4.12 7.54 14.50
N GLU A 58 -4.11 6.38 15.14
CA GLU A 58 -3.14 6.06 16.18
C GLU A 58 -1.69 6.16 15.71
N PRO A 59 -0.77 6.52 16.58
CA PRO A 59 0.65 6.59 16.23
C PRO A 59 1.19 5.23 15.80
N LYS A 60 1.93 5.20 14.70
CA LYS A 60 2.65 4.01 14.25
C LYS A 60 3.84 3.76 15.15
N LEU A 61 3.91 2.59 15.78
CA LEU A 61 4.94 2.21 16.73
C LEU A 61 6.04 1.36 16.08
N ASN A 62 5.65 0.47 15.17
CA ASN A 62 6.57 -0.39 14.45
C ASN A 62 6.95 0.25 13.11
N ILE A 63 7.88 1.19 13.17
CA ILE A 63 8.37 1.87 11.97
C ILE A 63 9.24 0.89 11.16
N GLN A 64 8.84 0.63 9.92
CA GLN A 64 9.59 -0.23 9.01
C GLN A 64 11.03 0.27 8.83
N GLN A 65 11.99 -0.57 9.18
CA GLN A 65 13.39 -0.19 9.19
C GLN A 65 14.02 -0.10 7.79
N ASP A 66 13.46 -0.83 6.81
CA ASP A 66 13.96 -0.84 5.45
C ASP A 66 12.96 -0.20 4.46
N PRO A 67 13.20 1.06 4.07
CA PRO A 67 12.34 1.77 3.13
C PRO A 67 12.57 1.38 1.66
N LEU A 68 13.63 0.66 1.32
CA LEU A 68 14.04 0.40 -0.05
C LEU A 68 12.94 -0.31 -0.89
N PRO A 69 12.21 -1.29 -0.35
CA PRO A 69 11.07 -1.88 -1.05
C PRO A 69 10.00 -0.89 -1.49
N SER A 70 9.63 0.03 -0.63
CA SER A 70 8.64 1.07 -0.92
C SER A 70 9.17 2.09 -1.94
N LEU A 71 10.40 2.53 -1.77
CA LEU A 71 11.04 3.48 -2.69
C LEU A 71 11.19 2.92 -4.10
N THR A 72 11.56 1.65 -4.26
CA THR A 72 11.63 1.01 -5.58
C THR A 72 10.25 0.90 -6.23
N GLY A 73 9.20 0.63 -5.46
CA GLY A 73 7.83 0.67 -5.94
C GLY A 73 7.43 2.06 -6.44
N LYS A 74 7.66 3.10 -5.63
CA LYS A 74 7.39 4.51 -6.00
C LYS A 74 8.14 4.93 -7.26
N ALA A 75 9.42 4.54 -7.38
CA ALA A 75 10.21 4.85 -8.58
C ALA A 75 9.65 4.17 -9.84
N LEU A 76 9.13 2.94 -9.71
CA LEU A 76 8.49 2.22 -10.80
C LEU A 76 7.18 2.91 -11.22
N HIS A 77 6.33 3.28 -10.27
CA HIS A 77 5.11 4.03 -10.52
C HIS A 77 5.41 5.34 -11.25
N LEU A 78 6.34 6.14 -10.74
CA LEU A 78 6.76 7.38 -11.38
C LEU A 78 7.22 7.15 -12.83
N LEU A 79 8.06 6.15 -13.07
CA LEU A 79 8.58 5.86 -14.41
C LEU A 79 7.47 5.42 -15.37
N PHE A 80 6.55 4.58 -14.94
CA PHE A 80 5.52 4.01 -15.80
C PHE A 80 4.29 4.91 -15.93
N LEU A 81 3.82 5.46 -14.82
CA LEU A 81 2.52 6.16 -14.75
C LEU A 81 2.67 7.68 -14.83
N GLY A 82 3.85 8.20 -14.45
CA GLY A 82 4.12 9.64 -14.39
C GLY A 82 3.72 10.26 -13.05
N ALA A 83 3.97 11.54 -12.91
CA ALA A 83 3.47 12.41 -11.85
C ALA A 83 3.73 13.87 -12.22
N ASP A 84 2.81 14.76 -11.91
CA ASP A 84 2.91 16.21 -12.21
C ASP A 84 3.41 16.51 -13.63
N GLU A 85 4.62 17.07 -13.75
CA GLU A 85 5.23 17.43 -15.04
C GLU A 85 5.99 16.27 -15.68
N PHE A 86 6.13 15.13 -15.02
CA PHE A 86 6.87 13.97 -15.54
C PHE A 86 5.93 12.98 -16.23
N LYS A 87 5.98 12.91 -17.57
CA LYS A 87 5.23 11.95 -18.35
C LYS A 87 5.80 10.54 -18.23
N GLY A 88 4.96 9.63 -17.74
CA GLY A 88 5.27 8.21 -17.65
C GLY A 88 5.30 7.51 -19.02
N ILE A 89 5.75 6.27 -19.03
CA ILE A 89 5.79 5.43 -20.25
C ILE A 89 4.38 5.21 -20.80
N VAL A 90 3.38 5.03 -19.94
CA VAL A 90 1.98 4.80 -20.33
C VAL A 90 1.38 6.03 -21.02
N GLU A 91 1.66 7.24 -20.52
CA GLU A 91 1.21 8.47 -21.19
C GLU A 91 1.87 8.66 -22.56
N LYS A 92 3.18 8.39 -22.67
CA LYS A 92 3.89 8.40 -23.96
C LYS A 92 3.32 7.39 -24.95
N TRP A 93 2.84 6.25 -24.45
CA TRP A 93 2.13 5.26 -25.27
C TRP A 93 0.79 5.81 -25.78
N ASN A 94 -0.01 6.50 -24.94
CA ASN A 94 -1.23 7.18 -25.36
C ASN A 94 -0.95 8.19 -26.48
N GLU A 95 0.10 9.00 -26.36
CA GLU A 95 0.52 9.92 -27.41
C GLU A 95 0.89 9.19 -28.72
N HIS A 96 1.64 8.08 -28.61
CA HIS A 96 2.05 7.28 -29.76
C HIS A 96 0.85 6.70 -30.54
N ILE A 97 -0.19 6.23 -29.83
CA ILE A 97 -1.39 5.65 -30.46
C ILE A 97 -2.46 6.71 -30.82
N GLY A 98 -2.24 7.98 -30.42
CA GLY A 98 -3.06 9.13 -30.81
C GLY A 98 -4.36 9.29 -30.02
N TYR A 99 -4.55 8.57 -28.91
CA TYR A 99 -5.71 8.75 -28.01
C TYR A 99 -5.38 8.29 -26.58
N GLU A 100 -6.10 8.83 -25.59
CA GLU A 100 -5.97 8.46 -24.18
C GLU A 100 -6.66 7.11 -23.90
N ARG A 101 -5.93 6.03 -24.14
CA ARG A 101 -6.40 4.69 -23.81
C ARG A 101 -6.33 4.43 -22.30
N PHE A 102 -5.20 4.79 -21.67
CA PHE A 102 -4.95 4.56 -20.26
C PHE A 102 -4.93 5.89 -19.52
N ILE A 103 -5.85 6.07 -18.58
CA ILE A 103 -5.83 7.16 -17.62
C ILE A 103 -4.98 6.71 -16.44
N THR A 104 -3.93 7.49 -16.09
CA THR A 104 -2.99 7.14 -15.02
C THR A 104 -3.13 8.06 -13.82
N GLU A 105 -2.81 7.54 -12.62
CA GLU A 105 -2.73 8.27 -11.34
C GLU A 105 -3.97 9.16 -11.04
N ARG A 106 -5.12 8.78 -11.57
CA ARG A 106 -6.34 9.54 -11.36
C ARG A 106 -6.86 9.35 -9.95
N ARG A 107 -7.06 10.47 -9.25
CA ARG A 107 -7.74 10.46 -7.96
C ARG A 107 -9.22 10.17 -8.12
N VAL A 108 -9.69 9.15 -7.41
CA VAL A 108 -11.09 8.75 -7.35
C VAL A 108 -11.57 8.70 -5.90
N ASN A 109 -12.87 8.87 -5.69
CA ASN A 109 -13.46 8.93 -4.36
C ASN A 109 -14.65 7.94 -4.32
N PRO A 110 -14.46 6.72 -3.82
CA PRO A 110 -15.54 5.74 -3.69
C PRO A 110 -16.62 6.19 -2.69
N ARG A 111 -16.28 7.09 -1.78
CA ARG A 111 -17.23 7.75 -0.86
C ARG A 111 -16.71 9.14 -0.44
N LEU A 112 -17.60 9.98 0.09
CA LEU A 112 -17.25 11.34 0.52
C LEU A 112 -16.14 11.32 1.59
N GLY A 113 -15.09 12.09 1.38
CA GLY A 113 -13.95 12.18 2.29
C GLY A 113 -12.95 11.02 2.22
N PHE A 114 -13.22 10.02 1.38
CA PHE A 114 -12.41 8.83 1.25
C PHE A 114 -12.00 8.63 -0.21
N GLY A 115 -10.72 8.78 -0.52
CA GLY A 115 -10.24 8.70 -1.88
C GLY A 115 -8.78 8.32 -1.98
N GLY A 116 -8.37 7.95 -3.19
CA GLY A 116 -7.00 7.61 -3.51
C GLY A 116 -6.73 7.71 -4.99
N SER A 117 -5.45 7.70 -5.38
CA SER A 117 -5.05 7.66 -6.79
C SER A 117 -5.06 6.23 -7.27
N CYS A 118 -5.83 5.97 -8.32
CA CYS A 118 -5.83 4.70 -9.03
C CYS A 118 -4.73 4.72 -10.08
N ASP A 119 -3.95 3.67 -10.14
CA ASP A 119 -2.78 3.59 -11.00
C ASP A 119 -3.14 3.69 -12.48
N ILE A 120 -4.07 2.86 -12.96
CA ILE A 120 -4.45 2.81 -14.39
C ILE A 120 -5.95 2.51 -14.51
N TYR A 121 -6.62 3.24 -15.41
CA TYR A 121 -7.91 2.85 -15.95
C TYR A 121 -7.83 2.68 -17.46
N ASP A 122 -8.19 1.51 -18.00
CA ASP A 122 -8.24 1.26 -19.45
C ASP A 122 -9.62 1.68 -20.02
N THR A 123 -9.65 2.79 -20.72
CA THR A 123 -10.87 3.34 -21.33
C THR A 123 -11.48 2.42 -22.39
N LYS A 124 -10.67 1.52 -22.99
CA LYS A 124 -11.12 0.61 -24.05
C LYS A 124 -11.80 -0.63 -23.47
N THR A 125 -11.20 -1.26 -22.47
CA THR A 125 -11.72 -2.52 -21.90
C THR A 125 -12.51 -2.30 -20.61
N LYS A 126 -12.52 -1.04 -20.08
CA LYS A 126 -13.22 -0.66 -18.86
C LYS A 126 -12.67 -1.36 -17.60
N GLY A 127 -11.36 -1.43 -17.53
CA GLY A 127 -10.67 -2.10 -16.43
C GLY A 127 -9.93 -1.12 -15.51
N VAL A 128 -10.01 -1.37 -14.22
CA VAL A 128 -9.18 -0.74 -13.18
C VAL A 128 -8.00 -1.64 -12.91
N ILE A 129 -6.78 -1.12 -13.03
CA ILE A 129 -5.55 -1.89 -12.94
C ILE A 129 -4.61 -1.22 -11.95
N ASP A 130 -4.06 -2.00 -11.04
CA ASP A 130 -3.10 -1.55 -10.05
C ASP A 130 -1.73 -2.19 -10.31
N LEU A 131 -0.69 -1.35 -10.36
CA LEU A 131 0.69 -1.76 -10.60
C LEU A 131 1.36 -2.12 -9.28
N LYS A 132 1.85 -3.33 -9.17
CA LYS A 132 2.58 -3.80 -7.99
C LYS A 132 4.02 -4.20 -8.34
N ASN A 133 4.93 -3.89 -7.42
CA ASN A 133 6.34 -4.28 -7.53
C ASN A 133 6.74 -5.23 -6.38
N PRO A 134 6.21 -6.47 -6.36
CA PRO A 134 6.48 -7.42 -5.29
C PRO A 134 7.91 -7.95 -5.36
N GLY A 135 8.47 -8.27 -4.18
CA GLY A 135 9.63 -9.14 -4.10
C GLY A 135 9.26 -10.60 -4.48
N TRP A 136 10.26 -11.40 -4.81
CA TRP A 136 10.04 -12.79 -5.23
C TRP A 136 9.23 -13.65 -4.24
N PRO A 137 9.41 -13.55 -2.91
CA PRO A 137 8.59 -14.33 -1.97
C PRO A 137 7.10 -13.99 -2.06
N ALA A 138 6.75 -12.71 -2.17
CA ALA A 138 5.36 -12.27 -2.30
C ALA A 138 4.76 -12.68 -3.65
N LEU A 139 5.49 -12.49 -4.76
CA LEU A 139 5.03 -12.89 -6.09
C LEU A 139 4.78 -14.39 -6.17
N ARG A 140 5.62 -15.21 -5.53
CA ARG A 140 5.43 -16.67 -5.47
C ARG A 140 4.12 -17.01 -4.76
N LYS A 141 3.85 -16.39 -3.61
CA LYS A 141 2.58 -16.58 -2.88
C LYS A 141 1.37 -16.21 -3.73
N TYR A 142 1.45 -15.11 -4.50
CA TYR A 142 0.35 -14.71 -5.40
C TYR A 142 0.11 -15.77 -6.49
N LYS A 143 1.18 -16.26 -7.11
CA LYS A 143 1.10 -17.30 -8.15
C LYS A 143 0.59 -18.65 -7.61
N GLU A 144 1.00 -19.04 -6.41
CA GLU A 144 0.56 -20.28 -5.75
C GLU A 144 -0.91 -20.21 -5.32
N ALA A 145 -1.37 -19.06 -4.84
CA ALA A 145 -2.75 -18.83 -4.45
C ALA A 145 -3.67 -18.49 -5.64
N ASP A 146 -3.10 -18.21 -6.81
CA ASP A 146 -3.78 -17.58 -7.96
C ASP A 146 -4.58 -16.33 -7.55
N HIS A 147 -4.06 -15.58 -6.55
CA HIS A 147 -4.74 -14.45 -5.95
C HIS A 147 -3.75 -13.48 -5.28
N PRO A 148 -3.90 -12.14 -5.42
CA PRO A 148 -2.99 -11.17 -4.81
C PRO A 148 -3.19 -10.96 -3.31
N GLY A 149 -4.27 -11.50 -2.74
CA GLY A 149 -4.70 -11.30 -1.37
C GLY A 149 -5.87 -10.32 -1.26
N VAL A 150 -6.72 -10.56 -0.24
CA VAL A 150 -7.97 -9.83 0.01
C VAL A 150 -7.75 -8.30 0.07
N GLN A 151 -6.68 -7.84 0.69
CA GLN A 151 -6.41 -6.41 0.81
C GLN A 151 -6.28 -5.72 -0.56
N TYR A 152 -5.60 -6.36 -1.52
CA TYR A 152 -5.44 -5.80 -2.86
C TYR A 152 -6.71 -5.93 -3.70
N GLU A 153 -7.48 -7.00 -3.52
CA GLU A 153 -8.78 -7.13 -4.17
C GLU A 153 -9.72 -6.01 -3.71
N VAL A 154 -9.87 -5.79 -2.40
CA VAL A 154 -10.68 -4.70 -1.85
C VAL A 154 -10.18 -3.34 -2.33
N GLN A 155 -8.87 -3.09 -2.33
CA GLN A 155 -8.29 -1.85 -2.86
C GLN A 155 -8.75 -1.57 -4.30
N LEU A 156 -8.70 -2.58 -5.15
CA LEU A 156 -9.11 -2.48 -6.55
C LEU A 156 -10.61 -2.24 -6.71
N GLN A 157 -11.44 -2.93 -5.93
CA GLN A 157 -12.89 -2.74 -5.95
C GLN A 157 -13.27 -1.34 -5.45
N GLU A 158 -12.57 -0.80 -4.46
CA GLU A 158 -12.73 0.59 -4.01
C GLU A 158 -12.37 1.60 -5.12
N TYR A 159 -11.26 1.40 -5.82
CA TYR A 159 -10.93 2.25 -6.96
C TYR A 159 -11.96 2.13 -8.07
N ALA A 160 -12.47 0.93 -8.34
CA ALA A 160 -13.50 0.66 -9.32
C ALA A 160 -14.82 1.38 -8.97
N LEU A 161 -15.26 1.31 -7.71
CA LEU A 161 -16.39 2.06 -7.19
C LEU A 161 -16.18 3.57 -7.36
N GLY A 162 -15.00 4.08 -7.06
CA GLY A 162 -14.66 5.49 -7.25
C GLY A 162 -14.68 5.95 -8.72
N TYR A 163 -14.36 5.07 -9.67
CA TYR A 163 -14.53 5.34 -11.10
C TYR A 163 -16.00 5.31 -11.52
N GLU A 164 -16.79 4.36 -11.00
CA GLU A 164 -18.24 4.29 -11.26
C GLU A 164 -18.95 5.55 -10.73
N GLU A 165 -18.65 6.00 -9.51
CA GLU A 165 -19.15 7.24 -8.93
C GLU A 165 -18.75 8.49 -9.75
N ALA A 166 -17.62 8.44 -10.45
CA ALA A 166 -17.18 9.47 -11.38
C ALA A 166 -17.81 9.36 -12.78
N GLY A 167 -18.76 8.43 -12.98
CA GLY A 167 -19.50 8.22 -14.22
C GLY A 167 -18.79 7.36 -15.27
N TYR A 168 -17.77 6.60 -14.90
CA TYR A 168 -17.08 5.66 -15.79
C TYR A 168 -17.71 4.27 -15.70
N GLU A 169 -17.83 3.59 -16.85
CA GLU A 169 -18.19 2.17 -16.86
C GLU A 169 -16.98 1.35 -16.37
N VAL A 170 -17.17 0.46 -15.39
CA VAL A 170 -16.15 -0.48 -14.93
C VAL A 170 -16.64 -1.92 -15.12
N ARG A 171 -15.81 -2.79 -15.67
CA ARG A 171 -16.14 -4.20 -15.94
C ARG A 171 -15.30 -5.17 -15.13
N TYR A 172 -14.04 -4.84 -14.90
CA TYR A 172 -13.12 -5.70 -14.19
C TYR A 172 -12.05 -4.90 -13.44
N VAL A 173 -11.42 -5.57 -12.52
CA VAL A 173 -10.27 -5.09 -11.76
C VAL A 173 -9.08 -6.03 -11.99
N ALA A 174 -7.85 -5.51 -11.92
CA ALA A 174 -6.68 -6.34 -12.15
C ALA A 174 -5.44 -5.86 -11.38
N ILE A 175 -4.55 -6.79 -11.09
CA ILE A 175 -3.17 -6.53 -10.65
C ILE A 175 -2.22 -6.79 -11.82
N TRP A 176 -1.37 -5.81 -12.11
CA TRP A 176 -0.21 -5.97 -12.96
C TRP A 176 1.04 -5.99 -12.08
N ALA A 177 1.55 -7.19 -11.79
CA ALA A 177 2.69 -7.38 -10.90
C ALA A 177 4.00 -7.51 -11.70
N LEU A 178 4.90 -6.55 -11.49
CA LEU A 178 6.25 -6.54 -12.04
C LEU A 178 7.25 -6.89 -10.93
N PRO A 179 7.93 -8.04 -10.99
CA PRO A 179 8.79 -8.48 -9.89
C PRO A 179 10.00 -7.58 -9.70
N ARG A 180 10.31 -7.27 -8.45
CA ARG A 180 11.52 -6.55 -8.09
C ARG A 180 12.74 -7.40 -8.39
N GLY A 181 13.63 -6.89 -9.26
CA GLY A 181 14.83 -7.62 -9.68
C GLY A 181 14.54 -8.77 -10.64
N GLY A 182 13.34 -8.86 -11.24
CA GLY A 182 12.97 -9.86 -12.24
C GLY A 182 13.05 -9.34 -13.67
N LEU A 183 12.61 -10.17 -14.61
CA LEU A 183 12.48 -9.85 -16.03
C LEU A 183 11.01 -9.63 -16.38
N LEU A 184 10.72 -8.95 -17.49
CA LEU A 184 9.34 -8.72 -17.95
C LEU A 184 8.57 -10.02 -18.18
N LYS A 185 9.23 -11.09 -18.60
CA LYS A 185 8.63 -12.42 -18.74
C LYS A 185 8.16 -13.04 -17.42
N ASP A 186 8.64 -12.53 -16.29
CA ASP A 186 8.28 -12.99 -14.95
C ASP A 186 7.08 -12.23 -14.39
N ALA A 187 6.62 -11.21 -15.13
CA ALA A 187 5.43 -10.45 -14.77
C ALA A 187 4.22 -11.38 -14.56
N TRP A 188 3.33 -10.97 -13.70
CA TRP A 188 2.12 -11.71 -13.40
C TRP A 188 0.90 -10.79 -13.50
N TRP A 189 -0.16 -11.36 -14.00
CA TRP A 189 -1.45 -10.71 -14.13
C TRP A 189 -2.50 -11.50 -13.38
N TRP A 190 -3.29 -10.81 -12.59
CA TRP A 190 -4.50 -11.34 -11.99
C TRP A 190 -5.65 -10.40 -12.34
N GLY A 191 -6.84 -10.94 -12.53
CA GLY A 191 -8.03 -10.14 -12.81
C GLY A 191 -9.28 -10.81 -12.28
N ALA A 192 -10.24 -9.99 -11.86
CA ALA A 192 -11.56 -10.40 -11.40
C ALA A 192 -12.63 -9.46 -11.98
N PRO A 193 -13.89 -9.90 -12.09
CA PRO A 193 -15.01 -9.00 -12.38
C PRO A 193 -15.10 -7.86 -11.36
N TYR A 194 -15.52 -6.69 -11.79
CA TYR A 194 -15.91 -5.64 -10.86
C TYR A 194 -17.14 -6.08 -10.06
N SER A 195 -17.08 -5.94 -8.74
CA SER A 195 -18.15 -6.27 -7.80
C SER A 195 -18.25 -5.14 -6.76
N PRO A 196 -19.20 -4.20 -6.93
CA PRO A 196 -19.40 -3.11 -5.97
C PRO A 196 -19.74 -3.62 -4.57
N GLU A 197 -20.29 -4.82 -4.45
CA GLU A 197 -20.65 -5.44 -3.16
C GLU A 197 -19.41 -5.63 -2.27
N ILE A 198 -18.24 -5.94 -2.84
CA ILE A 198 -16.99 -6.09 -2.09
C ILE A 198 -16.56 -4.74 -1.50
N ALA A 199 -16.61 -3.66 -2.29
CA ALA A 199 -16.31 -2.31 -1.82
C ALA A 199 -17.33 -1.85 -0.77
N HIS A 200 -18.62 -2.06 -1.01
CA HIS A 200 -19.65 -1.72 -0.03
C HIS A 200 -19.52 -2.48 1.28
N ALA A 201 -19.17 -3.77 1.25
CA ALA A 201 -18.91 -4.55 2.46
C ALA A 201 -17.70 -4.01 3.24
N ALA A 202 -16.63 -3.60 2.55
CA ALA A 202 -15.46 -2.98 3.17
C ALA A 202 -15.80 -1.62 3.81
N ASN A 203 -16.60 -0.81 3.12
CA ASN A 203 -17.09 0.48 3.63
C ASN A 203 -17.98 0.31 4.85
N LEU A 204 -18.90 -0.67 4.83
CA LEU A 204 -19.74 -0.98 5.99
C LEU A 204 -18.90 -1.43 7.19
N ARG A 205 -17.96 -2.34 6.98
CA ARG A 205 -17.03 -2.78 8.02
C ARG A 205 -16.22 -1.61 8.61
N TYR A 206 -15.78 -0.67 7.79
CA TYR A 206 -15.12 0.55 8.26
C TYR A 206 -16.02 1.35 9.20
N ASP A 207 -17.28 1.59 8.81
CA ASP A 207 -18.24 2.34 9.61
C ASP A 207 -18.58 1.61 10.93
N GLU A 208 -18.75 0.28 10.89
CA GLU A 208 -18.96 -0.54 12.08
C GLU A 208 -17.78 -0.47 13.05
N LEU A 209 -16.54 -0.54 12.55
CA LEU A 209 -15.36 -0.43 13.41
C LEU A 209 -15.19 0.98 14.00
N ALA A 210 -15.58 2.03 13.28
CA ALA A 210 -15.60 3.38 13.81
C ALA A 210 -16.62 3.51 14.96
N LEU A 211 -17.82 2.92 14.82
CA LEU A 211 -18.81 2.88 15.91
C LEU A 211 -18.30 2.08 17.11
N VAL A 212 -17.67 0.93 16.89
CA VAL A 212 -17.07 0.13 17.98
C VAL A 212 -15.99 0.93 18.71
N ALA A 213 -15.17 1.70 17.97
CA ALA A 213 -14.15 2.56 18.56
C ALA A 213 -14.77 3.61 19.51
N ASP A 214 -15.87 4.22 19.10
CA ASP A 214 -16.63 5.20 19.91
C ASP A 214 -17.27 4.53 21.12
N GLU A 215 -17.97 3.41 20.95
CA GLU A 215 -18.61 2.64 22.03
C GLU A 215 -17.59 2.16 23.08
N LEU A 216 -16.40 1.79 22.66
CA LEU A 216 -15.32 1.39 23.55
C LEU A 216 -14.58 2.57 24.17
N ASP A 217 -14.88 3.80 23.74
CA ASP A 217 -14.19 5.03 24.18
C ASP A 217 -12.65 4.90 24.07
N LEU A 218 -12.19 4.49 22.88
CA LEU A 218 -10.77 4.14 22.67
C LEU A 218 -9.83 5.33 22.78
N GLU A 219 -10.33 6.56 22.56
CA GLU A 219 -9.57 7.77 22.74
C GLU A 219 -9.10 7.95 24.21
N HIS A 220 -9.96 7.62 25.16
CA HIS A 220 -9.65 7.73 26.59
C HIS A 220 -9.19 6.40 27.21
N HIS A 221 -9.48 5.28 26.56
CA HIS A 221 -9.23 3.92 27.05
C HIS A 221 -8.49 3.06 26.01
N PRO A 222 -7.24 3.40 25.63
CA PRO A 222 -6.52 2.68 24.60
C PRO A 222 -6.25 1.19 24.96
N GLU A 223 -6.26 0.82 26.23
CA GLU A 223 -6.14 -0.58 26.67
C GLU A 223 -7.28 -1.47 26.17
N ARG A 224 -8.42 -0.87 25.77
CA ARG A 224 -9.58 -1.60 25.24
C ARG A 224 -9.42 -2.06 23.79
N TYR A 225 -8.39 -1.63 23.07
CA TYR A 225 -8.07 -2.21 21.75
C TYR A 225 -7.93 -3.73 21.77
N ARG A 226 -7.53 -4.31 22.91
CA ARG A 226 -7.49 -5.77 23.11
C ARG A 226 -8.82 -6.47 22.96
N LEU A 227 -9.94 -5.75 23.12
CA LEU A 227 -11.31 -6.29 22.95
C LEU A 227 -11.71 -6.42 21.46
N ILE A 228 -10.96 -5.76 20.55
CA ILE A 228 -11.20 -5.87 19.13
C ILE A 228 -10.42 -7.08 18.59
N PRO A 229 -11.05 -7.95 17.78
CA PRO A 229 -10.37 -9.11 17.22
C PRO A 229 -9.09 -8.77 16.48
N ALA A 230 -8.03 -9.55 16.75
CA ALA A 230 -6.80 -9.48 16.00
C ALA A 230 -6.70 -10.70 15.09
N THR A 231 -6.58 -10.47 13.78
CA THR A 231 -6.34 -11.53 12.80
C THR A 231 -4.89 -11.49 12.40
N PRO A 232 -4.12 -12.60 12.49
CA PRO A 232 -2.74 -12.64 12.05
C PRO A 232 -2.62 -12.32 10.57
N TYR A 233 -2.04 -11.18 10.28
CA TYR A 233 -1.80 -10.74 8.91
C TYR A 233 -0.57 -9.85 8.87
N PHE A 234 0.56 -10.40 8.40
CA PHE A 234 1.84 -9.70 8.35
C PHE A 234 2.21 -8.99 9.67
N CYS A 235 1.94 -9.61 10.82
CA CYS A 235 2.13 -8.99 12.14
C CYS A 235 3.55 -8.44 12.36
N ASP A 236 4.58 -9.10 11.84
CA ASP A 236 5.98 -8.62 11.93
C ASP A 236 6.20 -7.28 11.21
N HIS A 237 5.30 -6.90 10.31
CA HIS A 237 5.31 -5.65 9.57
C HIS A 237 4.11 -4.74 9.90
N CYS A 238 3.34 -5.11 10.94
CA CYS A 238 2.19 -4.32 11.36
C CYS A 238 2.64 -3.03 12.05
N ASP A 239 2.10 -1.89 11.64
CA ASP A 239 2.45 -0.55 12.14
C ASP A 239 2.26 -0.40 13.66
N TYR A 240 1.36 -1.18 14.26
CA TYR A 240 0.95 -1.06 15.67
C TYR A 240 1.45 -2.19 16.55
N ARG A 241 2.17 -3.17 15.99
CA ARG A 241 2.70 -4.27 16.78
C ARG A 241 3.95 -3.84 17.53
N VAL A 242 4.00 -4.25 18.79
CA VAL A 242 5.18 -4.17 19.66
C VAL A 242 5.40 -5.52 20.36
N ASP A 243 6.64 -5.79 20.77
CA ASP A 243 6.98 -7.04 21.46
C ASP A 243 6.66 -6.95 22.96
N GLU A 244 6.65 -5.73 23.53
CA GLU A 244 6.34 -5.46 24.93
C GLU A 244 5.30 -4.36 25.05
N PRO A 245 4.44 -4.38 26.09
CA PRO A 245 3.42 -3.35 26.29
C PRO A 245 4.04 -1.95 26.42
N VAL A 246 3.45 -0.98 25.74
CA VAL A 246 3.81 0.44 25.80
C VAL A 246 2.60 1.28 26.23
N ALA A 247 2.83 2.52 26.59
CA ALA A 247 1.73 3.45 26.86
C ALA A 247 0.97 3.77 25.57
N GLY A 248 -0.36 3.87 25.67
CA GLY A 248 -1.23 4.18 24.54
C GLY A 248 -1.67 2.95 23.74
N ALA A 249 -2.18 3.20 22.54
CA ALA A 249 -2.68 2.16 21.65
C ALA A 249 -1.52 1.31 21.10
N HIS A 250 -1.61 -0.01 21.27
CA HIS A 250 -0.63 -0.96 20.73
C HIS A 250 -1.24 -2.35 20.55
N CYS A 251 -0.55 -3.20 19.82
CA CYS A 251 -0.91 -4.61 19.61
C CYS A 251 0.28 -5.51 19.92
N LEU A 252 0.09 -6.50 20.78
CA LEU A 252 1.09 -7.54 21.10
C LEU A 252 1.04 -8.73 20.11
N GLY A 253 0.18 -8.66 19.12
CA GLY A 253 -0.16 -9.79 18.25
C GLY A 253 -1.28 -10.65 18.85
N GLU A 254 -1.46 -11.86 18.34
CA GLU A 254 -2.30 -12.85 19.03
C GLU A 254 -1.61 -13.30 20.30
N GLU A 255 -2.34 -13.32 21.41
CA GLU A 255 -1.94 -14.11 22.56
C GLU A 255 -1.86 -15.56 22.07
N LYS A 256 -0.69 -16.17 22.13
CA LYS A 256 -0.58 -17.61 21.97
C LYS A 256 -1.43 -18.21 23.09
N THR A 257 -2.60 -18.74 22.74
CA THR A 257 -3.31 -19.61 23.65
C THR A 257 -2.36 -20.78 23.90
N ASP A 258 -1.81 -20.87 25.10
CA ASP A 258 -1.11 -22.04 25.58
C ASP A 258 -2.17 -23.17 25.67
N ASP A 259 -2.31 -23.92 24.58
CA ASP A 259 -2.97 -25.23 24.55
C ASP A 259 -1.95 -26.36 24.72
#